data_148b8e3916a0e76beefa86d13befbe53
#
_entry.id   148b8e3916a0e76beefa86d13befbe53
#
_cell.length_a   1.000
_cell.length_b   1.000
_cell.length_c   1.000
_cell.angle_alpha   90.00
_cell.angle_beta   90.00
_cell.angle_gamma   90.00
#
_symmetry.space_group_name_H-M   'P 1'
#
loop_
_entity.id
_entity.type
_entity.pdbx_description
1 polymer ?
#
loop_
_entity_poly.entity_id
_entity_poly.type
_entity_poly.pdbx_seq_one_letter_code
_entity_poly.pdbx_strand_id
1 'polypeptide(L)'
;MVTPAFLGELRAALPTGGRVGYWISFNNWFMGKPLRHGDVFRKLALIRHGSGEYERFPEQWWSHLDMEVHEHPVLEGPLGELKARLEHHDFRGLEHYIDKHNQYSTWEANRFLWLREAGPEHWTQLTTRQRFKYRYLDRLWLGWAYFLVGYVAKRGFLDGRVGWTFAAMKMRYFQDVRLKIRERLAERSGKA
;
A
#
# COMPACT_ATOMS: atom_id res chain seq x y z
N MET A 1 14.23 -5.30 -9.90
CA MET A 1 15.09 -6.17 -10.75
C MET A 1 14.85 -7.62 -10.35
N VAL A 2 14.82 -8.51 -11.34
CA VAL A 2 14.62 -9.95 -11.13
C VAL A 2 15.97 -10.59 -10.73
N THR A 3 15.94 -11.38 -9.66
CA THR A 3 17.13 -12.09 -9.16
C THR A 3 17.17 -13.53 -9.68
N PRO A 4 18.35 -14.19 -9.78
CA PRO A 4 18.42 -15.62 -10.12
C PRO A 4 17.62 -16.51 -9.17
N ALA A 5 17.63 -16.20 -7.88
CA ALA A 5 16.84 -16.92 -6.85
C ALA A 5 15.32 -16.83 -7.13
N PHE A 6 14.83 -15.64 -7.49
CA PHE A 6 13.44 -15.45 -7.85
C PHE A 6 13.06 -16.24 -9.10
N LEU A 7 13.90 -16.23 -10.15
CA LEU A 7 13.66 -17.01 -11.36
C LEU A 7 13.63 -18.53 -11.08
N GLY A 8 14.53 -19.01 -10.23
CA GLY A 8 14.55 -20.43 -9.83
C GLY A 8 13.26 -20.85 -9.13
N GLU A 9 12.82 -20.04 -8.15
CA GLU A 9 11.59 -20.31 -7.41
C GLU A 9 10.34 -20.21 -8.31
N LEU A 10 10.30 -19.20 -9.19
CA LEU A 10 9.21 -19.04 -10.15
C LEU A 10 9.08 -20.25 -11.08
N ARG A 11 10.20 -20.70 -11.65
CA ARG A 11 10.22 -21.89 -12.54
C ARG A 11 9.76 -23.15 -11.81
N ALA A 12 10.05 -23.28 -10.53
CA ALA A 12 9.61 -24.41 -9.72
C ALA A 12 8.11 -24.31 -9.35
N ALA A 13 7.60 -23.11 -9.15
CA ALA A 13 6.21 -22.88 -8.70
C ALA A 13 5.18 -22.99 -9.84
N LEU A 14 5.51 -22.52 -11.05
CA LEU A 14 4.56 -22.46 -12.17
C LEU A 14 4.07 -23.86 -12.65
N PRO A 15 4.94 -24.89 -12.81
CA PRO A 15 4.51 -26.20 -13.28
C PRO A 15 3.62 -26.96 -12.28
N THR A 16 3.73 -26.69 -10.98
CA THR A 16 3.01 -27.42 -9.93
C THR A 16 1.50 -27.15 -9.90
N GLY A 17 1.00 -26.22 -10.72
CA GLY A 17 -0.41 -26.04 -11.04
C GLY A 17 -1.31 -25.61 -9.86
N GLY A 18 -2.53 -25.20 -10.16
CA GLY A 18 -3.58 -24.99 -9.17
C GLY A 18 -3.58 -23.61 -8.46
N ARG A 19 -2.52 -22.81 -8.57
CA ARG A 19 -2.50 -21.43 -8.03
C ARG A 19 -2.95 -20.44 -9.10
N VAL A 20 -3.83 -19.52 -8.72
CA VAL A 20 -4.33 -18.47 -9.61
C VAL A 20 -3.52 -17.17 -9.50
N GLY A 21 -2.70 -17.04 -8.47
CA GLY A 21 -1.81 -15.91 -8.29
C GLY A 21 -0.77 -16.15 -7.19
N TYR A 22 0.27 -15.30 -7.20
CA TYR A 22 1.35 -15.36 -6.20
C TYR A 22 1.62 -14.00 -5.60
N TRP A 23 1.74 -13.98 -4.28
CA TRP A 23 2.27 -12.85 -3.54
C TRP A 23 3.78 -12.76 -3.77
N ILE A 24 4.24 -11.56 -4.09
CA ILE A 24 5.65 -11.23 -4.30
C ILE A 24 6.05 -10.18 -3.27
N SER A 25 7.16 -10.41 -2.61
CA SER A 25 7.78 -9.45 -1.70
C SER A 25 8.92 -8.69 -2.38
N PHE A 26 9.13 -7.45 -2.00
CA PHE A 26 10.11 -6.56 -2.60
C PHE A 26 11.11 -6.04 -1.56
N ASN A 27 12.36 -5.95 -1.96
CA ASN A 27 13.38 -5.19 -1.26
C ASN A 27 13.31 -3.75 -1.77
N ASN A 28 12.68 -2.88 -1.02
CA ASN A 28 12.58 -1.47 -1.38
C ASN A 28 13.90 -0.75 -1.13
N TRP A 29 14.34 0.03 -2.10
CA TRP A 29 15.47 0.93 -1.94
C TRP A 29 14.95 2.33 -1.62
N PHE A 30 15.50 2.94 -0.58
CA PHE A 30 15.14 4.28 -0.15
C PHE A 30 16.41 5.06 0.23
N MET A 31 16.59 6.25 -0.33
CA MET A 31 17.79 7.09 -0.12
C MET A 31 19.10 6.32 -0.35
N GLY A 32 19.15 5.53 -1.43
CA GLY A 32 20.35 4.78 -1.84
C GLY A 32 20.67 3.51 -1.03
N LYS A 33 19.77 3.08 -0.13
CA LYS A 33 19.95 1.88 0.69
C LYS A 33 18.73 0.97 0.65
N PRO A 34 18.92 -0.37 0.69
CA PRO A 34 17.81 -1.29 0.80
C PRO A 34 17.20 -1.23 2.20
N LEU A 35 15.87 -1.18 2.29
CA LEU A 35 15.13 -1.37 3.52
C LEU A 35 14.97 -2.87 3.76
N ARG A 36 15.67 -3.39 4.74
CA ARG A 36 15.69 -4.83 5.08
C ARG A 36 14.68 -5.18 6.18
N HIS A 37 14.33 -4.19 6.98
CA HIS A 37 13.46 -4.31 8.14
C HIS A 37 12.25 -3.37 8.00
N GLY A 38 11.37 -3.35 8.97
CA GLY A 38 10.17 -2.52 8.92
C GLY A 38 9.07 -3.11 8.05
N ASP A 39 8.38 -2.26 7.31
CA ASP A 39 7.30 -2.71 6.43
C ASP A 39 7.85 -3.25 5.11
N VAL A 40 7.83 -4.55 4.96
CA VAL A 40 8.12 -5.21 3.67
C VAL A 40 6.97 -4.93 2.70
N PHE A 41 7.31 -4.34 1.56
CA PHE A 41 6.35 -4.17 0.48
C PHE A 41 6.03 -5.52 -0.15
N ARG A 42 4.74 -5.84 -0.19
CA ARG A 42 4.24 -7.10 -0.72
C ARG A 42 3.03 -6.84 -1.59
N LYS A 43 3.02 -7.41 -2.78
CA LYS A 43 1.93 -7.24 -3.75
C LYS A 43 1.55 -8.60 -4.35
N LEU A 44 0.25 -8.80 -4.59
CA LEU A 44 -0.24 -9.89 -5.44
C LEU A 44 -0.02 -9.44 -6.88
N ALA A 45 1.11 -9.83 -7.47
CA ALA A 45 1.60 -9.25 -8.71
C ALA A 45 1.78 -10.26 -9.85
N LEU A 46 1.83 -11.55 -9.55
CA LEU A 46 1.80 -12.60 -10.56
C LEU A 46 0.42 -13.22 -10.57
N ILE A 47 -0.30 -13.10 -11.68
CA ILE A 47 -1.71 -13.48 -11.80
C ILE A 47 -1.88 -14.34 -13.04
N ARG A 48 -2.63 -15.44 -12.91
CA ARG A 48 -3.05 -16.25 -14.06
C ARG A 48 -4.07 -15.46 -14.86
N HIS A 49 -3.87 -15.36 -16.17
CA HIS A 49 -4.83 -14.70 -17.05
C HIS A 49 -6.23 -15.32 -16.90
N GLY A 50 -7.25 -14.48 -16.79
CA GLY A 50 -8.66 -14.90 -16.68
C GLY A 50 -9.07 -15.44 -15.30
N SER A 51 -8.23 -15.32 -14.24
CA SER A 51 -8.57 -15.82 -12.90
C SER A 51 -9.22 -14.80 -11.96
N GLY A 52 -9.54 -13.60 -12.45
CA GLY A 52 -10.18 -12.55 -11.67
C GLY A 52 -10.01 -11.17 -12.30
N GLU A 53 -10.48 -10.17 -11.60
CA GLU A 53 -10.47 -8.78 -12.03
C GLU A 53 -9.85 -7.90 -10.93
N TYR A 54 -9.48 -6.67 -11.29
CA TYR A 54 -9.11 -5.66 -10.30
C TYR A 54 -10.35 -5.04 -9.65
N GLU A 55 -10.23 -4.62 -8.40
CA GLU A 55 -11.25 -3.81 -7.73
C GLU A 55 -11.59 -2.60 -8.64
N ARG A 56 -12.88 -2.31 -8.80
CA ARG A 56 -13.34 -1.14 -9.54
C ARG A 56 -13.89 -0.12 -8.57
N PHE A 57 -13.33 1.09 -8.59
CA PHE A 57 -13.83 2.24 -7.82
C PHE A 57 -14.37 3.32 -8.76
N PRO A 58 -15.38 4.09 -8.35
CA PRO A 58 -15.89 5.22 -9.14
C PRO A 58 -14.92 6.42 -9.04
N GLU A 59 -13.74 6.29 -9.65
CA GLU A 59 -12.58 7.15 -9.39
C GLU A 59 -12.44 8.35 -10.32
N GLN A 60 -13.25 8.47 -11.35
CA GLN A 60 -13.05 9.43 -12.46
C GLN A 60 -12.83 10.88 -12.03
N TRP A 61 -13.10 11.24 -10.77
CA TRP A 61 -12.96 12.59 -10.24
C TRP A 61 -12.02 12.71 -9.03
N TRP A 62 -11.44 11.60 -8.54
CA TRP A 62 -10.66 11.61 -7.31
C TRP A 62 -9.18 11.94 -7.50
N SER A 63 -8.63 11.64 -8.66
CA SER A 63 -7.21 11.79 -8.90
C SER A 63 -6.89 11.67 -10.39
N HIS A 64 -5.85 12.39 -10.83
CA HIS A 64 -5.24 12.24 -12.16
C HIS A 64 -4.17 11.14 -12.17
N LEU A 65 -4.02 10.39 -11.09
CA LEU A 65 -3.08 9.29 -11.00
C LEU A 65 -3.63 8.08 -11.75
N ASP A 66 -2.72 7.38 -12.40
CA ASP A 66 -2.94 6.02 -12.86
C ASP A 66 -3.09 5.11 -11.61
N MET A 67 -4.35 4.82 -11.28
CA MET A 67 -4.74 4.20 -10.02
C MET A 67 -4.65 2.69 -10.01
N GLU A 68 -4.32 2.05 -11.14
CA GLU A 68 -4.08 0.61 -11.23
C GLU A 68 -3.07 0.10 -10.16
N VAL A 69 -2.23 1.00 -9.64
CA VAL A 69 -1.28 0.69 -8.56
C VAL A 69 -1.96 0.46 -7.21
N HIS A 70 -3.15 1.02 -6.99
CA HIS A 70 -3.87 0.98 -5.71
C HIS A 70 -5.07 0.04 -5.68
N GLU A 71 -5.51 -0.41 -6.85
CA GLU A 71 -6.49 -1.47 -6.97
C GLU A 71 -5.87 -2.81 -6.59
N HIS A 72 -6.64 -3.61 -5.88
CA HIS A 72 -6.20 -4.96 -5.54
C HIS A 72 -6.87 -5.98 -6.46
N PRO A 73 -6.11 -6.95 -6.99
CA PRO A 73 -6.71 -8.01 -7.75
C PRO A 73 -7.59 -8.89 -6.85
N VAL A 74 -8.82 -9.11 -7.27
CA VAL A 74 -9.78 -10.04 -6.68
C VAL A 74 -9.74 -11.31 -7.51
N LEU A 75 -9.12 -12.37 -6.98
CA LEU A 75 -8.89 -13.62 -7.68
C LEU A 75 -9.75 -14.75 -7.09
N GLU A 76 -10.31 -15.55 -7.96
CA GLU A 76 -11.08 -16.75 -7.59
C GLU A 76 -10.18 -17.98 -7.64
N GLY A 77 -9.68 -18.41 -6.47
CA GLY A 77 -8.88 -19.62 -6.35
C GLY A 77 -7.72 -19.50 -5.36
N PRO A 78 -6.93 -20.57 -5.21
CA PRO A 78 -5.85 -20.61 -4.24
C PRO A 78 -4.68 -19.73 -4.66
N LEU A 79 -4.15 -18.96 -3.68
CA LEU A 79 -2.98 -18.12 -3.87
C LEU A 79 -1.72 -18.81 -3.35
N GLY A 80 -0.59 -18.48 -3.98
CA GLY A 80 0.75 -18.86 -3.55
C GLY A 80 1.55 -17.67 -3.03
N GLU A 81 2.77 -17.94 -2.59
CA GLU A 81 3.73 -16.93 -2.19
C GLU A 81 5.11 -17.33 -2.70
N LEU A 82 5.82 -16.38 -3.31
CA LEU A 82 7.23 -16.52 -3.64
C LEU A 82 8.07 -15.90 -2.51
N LYS A 83 9.01 -16.67 -1.97
CA LYS A 83 9.86 -16.26 -0.85
C LYS A 83 11.01 -15.37 -1.28
N ALA A 84 11.54 -15.63 -2.50
CA ALA A 84 12.58 -14.81 -3.09
C ALA A 84 12.03 -13.42 -3.41
N ARG A 85 12.77 -12.36 -3.02
CA ARG A 85 12.33 -10.98 -3.18
C ARG A 85 12.85 -10.39 -4.48
N LEU A 86 12.08 -9.49 -5.05
CA LEU A 86 12.52 -8.63 -6.15
C LEU A 86 13.17 -7.36 -5.62
N GLU A 87 14.21 -6.89 -6.28
CA GLU A 87 14.80 -5.58 -5.99
C GLU A 87 13.96 -4.47 -6.62
N HIS A 88 13.52 -3.51 -5.79
CA HIS A 88 12.63 -2.40 -6.20
C HIS A 88 13.33 -1.05 -6.00
N HIS A 89 13.86 -0.52 -7.10
CA HIS A 89 14.60 0.73 -7.16
C HIS A 89 13.72 1.86 -7.73
N ASP A 90 12.65 2.24 -7.02
CA ASP A 90 11.71 3.30 -7.47
C ASP A 90 11.98 4.66 -6.78
N PHE A 91 13.02 4.77 -5.98
CA PHE A 91 13.35 6.02 -5.30
C PHE A 91 14.08 6.99 -6.27
N ARG A 92 13.40 8.08 -6.64
CA ARG A 92 13.85 9.13 -7.57
C ARG A 92 14.19 10.44 -6.86
N GLY A 93 14.42 10.40 -5.55
CA GLY A 93 14.65 11.56 -4.70
C GLY A 93 13.47 11.86 -3.77
N LEU A 94 13.76 12.66 -2.72
CA LEU A 94 12.74 13.00 -1.71
C LEU A 94 11.63 13.87 -2.27
N GLU A 95 11.94 14.82 -3.15
CA GLU A 95 10.95 15.67 -3.81
C GLU A 95 9.90 14.82 -4.52
N HIS A 96 10.33 13.96 -5.45
CA HIS A 96 9.44 13.05 -6.16
C HIS A 96 8.65 12.12 -5.21
N TYR A 97 9.31 11.62 -4.15
CA TYR A 97 8.66 10.78 -3.14
C TYR A 97 7.54 11.53 -2.42
N ILE A 98 7.79 12.79 -2.00
CA ILE A 98 6.82 13.62 -1.31
C ILE A 98 5.64 13.95 -2.22
N ASP A 99 5.89 14.37 -3.45
CA ASP A 99 4.85 14.72 -4.43
C ASP A 99 3.94 13.52 -4.73
N LYS A 100 4.53 12.35 -4.97
CA LYS A 100 3.80 11.11 -5.17
C LYS A 100 2.93 10.77 -3.96
N HIS A 101 3.46 10.88 -2.74
CA HIS A 101 2.72 10.60 -1.51
C HIS A 101 1.67 11.67 -1.18
N ASN A 102 1.89 12.92 -1.58
CA ASN A 102 0.87 13.96 -1.51
C ASN A 102 -0.35 13.60 -2.36
N GLN A 103 -0.15 13.14 -3.59
CA GLN A 103 -1.23 12.68 -4.46
C GLN A 103 -1.92 11.43 -3.88
N TYR A 104 -1.16 10.44 -3.42
CA TYR A 104 -1.71 9.25 -2.77
C TYR A 104 -2.54 9.57 -1.52
N SER A 105 -2.11 10.55 -0.71
CA SER A 105 -2.87 10.97 0.46
C SER A 105 -4.19 11.65 0.09
N THR A 106 -4.24 12.33 -1.06
CA THR A 106 -5.47 12.90 -1.63
C THR A 106 -6.46 11.81 -2.03
N TRP A 107 -5.97 10.81 -2.75
CA TRP A 107 -6.79 9.65 -3.13
C TRP A 107 -7.31 8.89 -1.91
N GLU A 108 -6.45 8.60 -0.96
CA GLU A 108 -6.80 7.87 0.25
C GLU A 108 -7.88 8.61 1.07
N ALA A 109 -7.80 9.94 1.15
CA ALA A 109 -8.81 10.77 1.80
C ALA A 109 -10.16 10.69 1.07
N ASN A 110 -10.17 10.73 -0.27
CA ASN A 110 -11.38 10.59 -1.07
C ASN A 110 -12.01 9.19 -0.90
N ARG A 111 -11.20 8.13 -0.94
CA ARG A 111 -11.66 6.76 -0.69
C ARG A 111 -12.28 6.60 0.70
N PHE A 112 -11.69 7.21 1.72
CA PHE A 112 -12.25 7.21 3.06
C PHE A 112 -13.64 7.84 3.09
N LEU A 113 -13.82 9.01 2.47
CA LEU A 113 -15.10 9.71 2.42
C LEU A 113 -16.15 8.91 1.64
N TRP A 114 -15.75 8.39 0.49
CA TRP A 114 -16.63 7.54 -0.32
C TRP A 114 -17.07 6.28 0.45
N LEU A 115 -16.18 5.58 1.13
CA LEU A 115 -16.52 4.40 1.93
C LEU A 115 -17.49 4.70 3.06
N ARG A 116 -17.53 5.93 3.57
CA ARG A 116 -18.50 6.34 4.60
C ARG A 116 -19.89 6.59 4.04
N GLU A 117 -19.99 6.96 2.78
CA GLU A 117 -21.24 7.23 2.06
C GLU A 117 -21.74 5.98 1.32
N ALA A 118 -20.83 5.15 0.87
CA ALA A 118 -21.12 3.87 0.23
C ALA A 118 -21.73 2.88 1.24
N GLY A 119 -22.59 2.03 0.77
CA GLY A 119 -23.28 1.05 1.59
C GLY A 119 -22.36 0.03 2.27
N PRO A 120 -22.86 -0.74 3.24
CA PRO A 120 -22.08 -1.71 4.01
C PRO A 120 -21.45 -2.81 3.12
N GLU A 121 -21.97 -3.06 1.94
CA GLU A 121 -21.45 -4.03 0.98
C GLU A 121 -20.01 -3.73 0.57
N HIS A 122 -19.64 -2.44 0.42
CA HIS A 122 -18.27 -2.04 0.08
C HIS A 122 -17.28 -2.28 1.23
N TRP A 123 -17.76 -2.24 2.47
CA TRP A 123 -16.94 -2.58 3.64
C TRP A 123 -16.68 -4.07 3.76
N THR A 124 -17.59 -4.92 3.31
CA THR A 124 -17.42 -6.39 3.34
C THR A 124 -16.31 -6.86 2.40
N GLN A 125 -16.10 -6.17 1.30
CA GLN A 125 -15.02 -6.45 0.32
C GLN A 125 -13.63 -6.13 0.85
N LEU A 126 -13.52 -5.27 1.86
CA LEU A 126 -12.24 -4.89 2.44
C LEU A 126 -11.63 -6.02 3.28
N THR A 127 -10.32 -6.20 3.19
CA THR A 127 -9.58 -7.05 4.12
C THR A 127 -9.68 -6.53 5.56
N THR A 128 -9.46 -7.38 6.55
CA THR A 128 -9.47 -6.98 7.97
C THR A 128 -8.52 -5.80 8.25
N ARG A 129 -7.33 -5.81 7.62
CA ARG A 129 -6.36 -4.72 7.73
C ARG A 129 -6.86 -3.41 7.12
N GLN A 130 -7.50 -3.47 5.95
CA GLN A 130 -8.11 -2.30 5.30
C GLN A 130 -9.28 -1.76 6.13
N ARG A 131 -10.18 -2.63 6.63
CA ARG A 131 -11.28 -2.23 7.51
C ARG A 131 -10.76 -1.49 8.75
N PHE A 132 -9.73 -2.02 9.42
CA PHE A 132 -9.10 -1.34 10.55
C PHE A 132 -8.53 0.02 10.13
N LYS A 133 -7.75 0.08 9.04
CA LYS A 133 -7.20 1.33 8.52
C LYS A 133 -8.29 2.37 8.27
N TYR A 134 -9.31 2.05 7.48
CA TYR A 134 -10.37 3.00 7.13
C TYR A 134 -11.27 3.38 8.31
N ARG A 135 -11.41 2.52 9.30
CA ARG A 135 -12.16 2.86 10.52
C ARG A 135 -11.49 3.97 11.34
N TYR A 136 -10.17 4.05 11.31
CA TYR A 136 -9.38 4.95 12.15
C TYR A 136 -8.53 5.96 11.37
N LEU A 137 -8.75 6.09 10.06
CA LEU A 137 -7.89 6.90 9.19
C LEU A 137 -7.95 8.39 9.51
N ASP A 138 -9.04 8.87 10.10
CA ASP A 138 -9.23 10.24 10.57
C ASP A 138 -8.63 10.51 11.97
N ARG A 139 -8.03 9.50 12.62
CA ARG A 139 -7.49 9.60 13.97
C ARG A 139 -6.02 9.99 13.97
N LEU A 140 -5.67 10.93 14.85
CA LEU A 140 -4.30 11.45 14.99
C LEU A 140 -3.28 10.35 15.34
N TRP A 141 -3.66 9.43 16.19
CA TRP A 141 -2.78 8.38 16.70
C TRP A 141 -2.40 7.34 15.63
N LEU A 142 -3.17 7.22 14.54
CA LEU A 142 -2.93 6.16 13.55
C LEU A 142 -1.56 6.30 12.89
N GLY A 143 -1.15 7.51 12.50
CA GLY A 143 0.18 7.76 11.94
C GLY A 143 1.30 7.34 12.90
N TRP A 144 1.15 7.67 14.19
CA TRP A 144 2.10 7.26 15.24
C TRP A 144 2.12 5.75 15.45
N ALA A 145 0.96 5.08 15.40
CA ALA A 145 0.90 3.64 15.49
C ALA A 145 1.66 2.97 14.33
N TYR A 146 1.49 3.46 13.10
CA TYR A 146 2.25 2.96 11.95
C TYR A 146 3.75 3.19 12.09
N PHE A 147 4.17 4.35 12.63
CA PHE A 147 5.57 4.61 12.95
C PHE A 147 6.11 3.60 13.97
N LEU A 148 5.45 3.44 15.11
CA LEU A 148 5.90 2.54 16.18
C LEU A 148 5.94 1.08 15.70
N VAL A 149 4.92 0.63 14.99
CA VAL A 149 4.90 -0.72 14.45
C VAL A 149 6.02 -0.92 13.43
N GLY A 150 6.20 -0.01 12.48
CA GLY A 150 7.23 -0.14 11.44
C GLY A 150 8.64 -0.01 12.00
N TYR A 151 8.89 1.02 12.79
CA TYR A 151 10.22 1.34 13.30
C TYR A 151 10.65 0.44 14.47
N VAL A 152 9.76 0.22 15.46
CA VAL A 152 10.08 -0.54 16.67
C VAL A 152 9.71 -2.01 16.51
N ALA A 153 8.41 -2.33 16.37
CA ALA A 153 7.95 -3.72 16.40
C ALA A 153 8.51 -4.56 15.24
N LYS A 154 8.62 -3.98 14.04
CA LYS A 154 9.22 -4.61 12.85
C LYS A 154 10.71 -4.32 12.67
N ARG A 155 11.36 -3.79 13.73
CA ARG A 155 12.79 -3.54 13.78
C ARG A 155 13.34 -2.63 12.68
N GLY A 156 12.53 -1.69 12.16
CA GLY A 156 12.98 -0.70 11.16
C GLY A 156 14.17 0.14 11.64
N PHE A 157 14.41 0.24 12.95
CA PHE A 157 15.58 0.89 13.54
C PHE A 157 16.91 0.23 13.13
N LEU A 158 16.91 -1.05 12.75
CA LEU A 158 18.10 -1.75 12.26
C LEU A 158 18.57 -1.25 10.88
N ASP A 159 17.71 -0.58 10.13
CA ASP A 159 18.08 0.10 8.88
C ASP A 159 18.68 1.51 9.14
N GLY A 160 18.94 1.84 10.40
CA GLY A 160 19.59 3.07 10.84
C GLY A 160 18.81 4.33 10.48
N ARG A 161 19.54 5.40 10.07
CA ARG A 161 18.92 6.70 9.72
C ARG A 161 17.90 6.60 8.59
N VAL A 162 18.12 5.70 7.64
CA VAL A 162 17.20 5.51 6.50
C VAL A 162 15.90 4.87 6.96
N GLY A 163 15.96 3.87 7.85
CA GLY A 163 14.78 3.26 8.47
C GLY A 163 13.97 4.27 9.30
N TRP A 164 14.64 5.14 10.05
CA TRP A 164 13.98 6.24 10.76
C TRP A 164 13.25 7.17 9.80
N THR A 165 13.96 7.67 8.77
CA THR A 165 13.39 8.60 7.79
C THR A 165 12.17 7.98 7.09
N PHE A 166 12.27 6.72 6.68
CA PHE A 166 11.15 6.02 6.03
C PHE A 166 9.94 5.88 6.95
N ALA A 167 10.15 5.50 8.21
CA ALA A 167 9.06 5.41 9.19
C ALA A 167 8.42 6.78 9.50
N ALA A 168 9.24 7.83 9.60
CA ALA A 168 8.77 9.20 9.80
C ALA A 168 7.97 9.72 8.60
N MET A 169 8.42 9.45 7.37
CA MET A 169 7.69 9.81 6.15
C MET A 169 6.35 9.07 6.06
N LYS A 170 6.30 7.81 6.48
CA LYS A 170 5.06 7.05 6.55
C LYS A 170 4.08 7.60 7.59
N MET A 171 4.57 8.00 8.76
CA MET A 171 3.75 8.71 9.76
C MET A 171 3.17 10.00 9.18
N ARG A 172 4.02 10.83 8.54
CA ARG A 172 3.60 12.07 7.89
C ARG A 172 2.51 11.82 6.85
N TYR A 173 2.67 10.81 6.01
CA TYR A 173 1.64 10.43 5.02
C TYR A 173 0.26 10.25 5.66
N PHE A 174 0.15 9.52 6.79
CA PHE A 174 -1.12 9.34 7.48
C PHE A 174 -1.65 10.65 8.12
N GLN A 175 -0.77 11.56 8.53
CA GLN A 175 -1.18 12.88 9.00
C GLN A 175 -1.73 13.72 7.84
N ASP A 176 -1.09 13.69 6.68
CA ASP A 176 -1.56 14.39 5.47
C ASP A 176 -2.94 13.86 5.03
N VAL A 177 -3.13 12.54 5.03
CA VAL A 177 -4.45 11.93 4.75
C VAL A 177 -5.51 12.45 5.74
N ARG A 178 -5.21 12.42 7.03
CA ARG A 178 -6.12 12.89 8.08
C ARG A 178 -6.49 14.37 7.92
N LEU A 179 -5.52 15.23 7.63
CA LEU A 179 -5.75 16.67 7.42
C LEU A 179 -6.67 16.90 6.22
N LYS A 180 -6.43 16.24 5.10
CA LYS A 180 -7.27 16.31 3.90
C LYS A 180 -8.69 15.78 4.12
N ILE A 181 -8.86 14.74 4.93
CA ILE A 181 -10.19 14.27 5.34
C ILE A 181 -10.93 15.36 6.12
N ARG A 182 -10.27 15.99 7.09
CA ARG A 182 -10.88 17.03 7.93
C ARG A 182 -11.23 18.29 7.15
N GLU A 183 -10.36 18.74 6.25
CA GLU A 183 -10.59 19.84 5.33
C GLU A 183 -11.91 19.61 4.55
N ARG A 184 -12.04 18.49 3.86
CA ARG A 184 -13.23 18.15 3.07
C ARG A 184 -14.49 17.98 3.90
N LEU A 185 -14.39 17.46 5.12
CA LEU A 185 -15.54 17.39 6.02
C LEU A 185 -15.98 18.77 6.50
N ALA A 186 -15.03 19.71 6.70
CA ALA A 186 -15.35 21.10 7.06
C ALA A 186 -16.04 21.82 5.89
N GLU A 187 -15.51 21.70 4.67
CA GLU A 187 -16.13 22.25 3.45
C GLU A 187 -17.58 21.78 3.29
N ARG A 188 -17.83 20.47 3.41
CA ARG A 188 -19.20 19.89 3.32
C ARG A 188 -20.14 20.37 4.41
N SER A 189 -19.63 20.74 5.58
CA SER A 189 -20.44 21.25 6.69
C SER A 189 -20.65 22.77 6.66
N GLY A 190 -20.14 23.45 5.63
CA GLY A 190 -20.21 24.93 5.53
C GLY A 190 -19.40 25.67 6.60
N LYS A 191 -18.39 25.03 7.20
CA LYS A 191 -17.54 25.57 8.26
C LYS A 191 -16.10 25.87 7.77
N ALA A 192 -15.90 25.84 6.46
CA ALA A 192 -14.61 26.21 5.85
C ALA A 192 -14.51 27.71 5.63
#